data_14a93433e0c2f85a2b986e8d2ac9ee6a
#
_entry.id   14a93433e0c2f85a2b986e8d2ac9ee6a
#
_cell.length_a   1.000
_cell.length_b   1.000
_cell.length_c   1.000
_cell.angle_alpha   90.00
_cell.angle_beta   90.00
_cell.angle_gamma   90.00
#
_symmetry.space_group_name_H-M   'P 1'
#
loop_
_entity.id
_entity.type
_entity.pdbx_description
1 polymer ?
#
loop_
_entity_poly.entity_id
_entity_poly.type
_entity_poly.pdbx_seq_one_letter_code
_entity_poly.pdbx_strand_id
1 'polypeptide(L)'
;MNLEAKVQELLDRQAIHDLIARYSRTLDWLDDVGQAGCYWPEAAIDYGFFTGTAAEFVPVVMAVERSTGRRWHMLAPLSVKLTSATTAEGECYGVAL
;
A
#
# COMPACT_ATOMS: atom_id res chain seq x y z
N MET A 1 16.82 -3.79 -23.73
CA MET A 1 16.21 -2.61 -23.09
C MET A 1 17.25 -1.49 -23.06
N ASN A 2 16.93 -0.33 -23.58
CA ASN A 2 17.84 0.81 -23.58
C ASN A 2 17.88 1.50 -22.22
N LEU A 3 18.78 2.46 -22.04
CA LEU A 3 18.98 3.16 -20.78
C LEU A 3 17.71 3.90 -20.32
N GLU A 4 17.01 4.56 -21.24
CA GLU A 4 15.80 5.31 -20.93
C GLU A 4 14.71 4.38 -20.37
N ALA A 5 14.50 3.22 -20.98
CA ALA A 5 13.55 2.21 -20.50
C ALA A 5 13.96 1.64 -19.13
N LYS A 6 15.26 1.44 -18.90
CA LYS A 6 15.76 0.98 -17.60
C LYS A 6 15.53 2.03 -16.51
N VAL A 7 15.74 3.29 -16.82
CA VAL A 7 15.48 4.39 -15.88
C VAL A 7 14.00 4.46 -15.54
N GLN A 8 13.12 4.34 -16.53
CA GLN A 8 11.67 4.33 -16.29
C GLN A 8 11.27 3.18 -15.37
N GLU A 9 11.82 1.98 -15.59
CA GLU A 9 11.56 0.83 -14.73
C GLU A 9 11.99 1.12 -13.29
N LEU A 10 13.16 1.72 -13.09
CA LEU A 10 13.63 2.07 -11.75
C LEU A 10 12.73 3.11 -11.08
N LEU A 11 12.28 4.11 -11.83
CA LEU A 11 11.35 5.12 -11.32
C LEU A 11 10.00 4.50 -10.92
N ASP A 12 9.49 3.58 -11.72
CA ASP A 12 8.24 2.89 -11.43
C ASP A 12 8.36 2.05 -10.15
N ARG A 13 9.46 1.32 -10.02
CA ARG A 13 9.73 0.54 -8.80
C ARG A 13 9.84 1.42 -7.57
N GLN A 14 10.53 2.55 -7.68
CA GLN A 14 10.66 3.49 -6.57
C GLN A 14 9.31 4.07 -6.17
N ALA A 15 8.46 4.43 -7.14
CA ALA A 15 7.12 4.94 -6.85
C ALA A 15 6.27 3.92 -6.09
N ILE A 16 6.39 2.63 -6.42
CA ILE A 16 5.69 1.55 -5.72
C ILE A 16 6.21 1.41 -4.29
N HIS A 17 7.53 1.46 -4.09
CA HIS A 17 8.12 1.43 -2.74
C HIS A 17 7.64 2.62 -1.90
N ASP A 18 7.59 3.82 -2.49
CA ASP A 18 7.10 5.03 -1.81
C ASP A 18 5.62 4.88 -1.41
N LEU A 19 4.82 4.25 -2.26
CA LEU A 19 3.41 3.97 -1.97
C LEU A 19 3.26 3.06 -0.74
N ILE A 20 4.05 2.01 -0.65
CA ILE A 20 4.01 1.08 0.48
C ILE A 20 4.47 1.76 1.77
N ALA A 21 5.49 2.63 1.70
CA ALA A 21 5.91 3.42 2.85
C ALA A 21 4.79 4.36 3.33
N ARG A 22 4.08 4.99 2.41
CA ARG A 22 2.94 5.85 2.73
C ARG A 22 1.78 5.07 3.33
N TYR A 23 1.52 3.86 2.84
CA TYR A 23 0.53 2.95 3.40
C TYR A 23 0.76 2.75 4.91
N SER A 24 1.98 2.38 5.30
CA SER A 24 2.33 2.16 6.71
C SER A 24 2.20 3.44 7.54
N ARG A 25 2.76 4.54 7.03
CA ARG A 25 2.79 5.81 7.75
C ARG A 25 1.38 6.35 8.00
N THR A 26 0.51 6.29 7.01
CA THR A 26 -0.84 6.83 7.14
C THR A 26 -1.70 6.02 8.11
N LEU A 27 -1.49 4.71 8.20
CA LEU A 27 -2.11 3.89 9.23
C LEU A 27 -1.63 4.29 10.62
N ASP A 28 -0.33 4.37 10.82
CA ASP A 28 0.28 4.64 12.12
C ASP A 28 -0.07 6.03 12.65
N TRP A 29 -0.17 7.01 11.77
CA TRP A 29 -0.47 8.39 12.13
C TRP A 29 -1.95 8.77 11.99
N LEU A 30 -2.82 7.82 11.72
CA LEU A 30 -4.26 8.03 11.58
C LEU A 30 -4.62 9.08 10.53
N ASP A 31 -3.92 9.02 9.40
CA ASP A 31 -4.17 9.91 8.27
C ASP A 31 -5.15 9.25 7.30
N ASP A 32 -6.44 9.48 7.51
CA ASP A 32 -7.51 8.85 6.71
C ASP A 32 -7.42 9.21 5.23
N VAL A 33 -7.18 10.48 4.92
CA VAL A 33 -7.08 10.96 3.55
C VAL A 33 -5.87 10.35 2.85
N GLY A 34 -4.72 10.33 3.53
CA GLY A 34 -3.50 9.72 3.01
C GLY A 34 -3.65 8.22 2.78
N GLN A 35 -4.31 7.52 3.71
CA GLN A 35 -4.56 6.09 3.55
C GLN A 35 -5.47 5.83 2.36
N ALA A 36 -6.56 6.57 2.22
CA ALA A 36 -7.46 6.45 1.07
C ALA A 36 -6.72 6.70 -0.25
N GLY A 37 -5.77 7.63 -0.26
CA GLY A 37 -4.96 7.95 -1.44
C GLY A 37 -4.01 6.84 -1.86
N CYS A 38 -3.83 5.78 -1.06
CA CYS A 38 -3.00 4.64 -1.42
C CYS A 38 -3.70 3.65 -2.36
N TYR A 39 -4.99 3.80 -2.58
CA TYR A 39 -5.80 2.84 -3.36
C TYR A 39 -6.60 3.52 -4.45
N TRP A 40 -6.87 2.77 -5.51
CA TRP A 40 -8.02 3.09 -6.34
C TRP A 40 -9.27 2.79 -5.52
N PRO A 41 -10.29 3.68 -5.48
CA PRO A 41 -11.49 3.46 -4.65
C PRO A 41 -12.21 2.14 -4.94
N GLU A 42 -12.18 1.69 -6.19
CA GLU A 42 -12.82 0.45 -6.66
C GLU A 42 -11.93 -0.79 -6.50
N ALA A 43 -10.71 -0.65 -6.00
CA ALA A 43 -9.80 -1.79 -5.83
C ALA A 43 -10.43 -2.85 -4.92
N ALA A 44 -10.27 -4.11 -5.30
CA ALA A 44 -10.75 -5.23 -4.50
C ALA A 44 -9.81 -5.47 -3.33
N ILE A 45 -10.36 -5.50 -2.13
CA ILE A 45 -9.63 -5.74 -0.89
C ILE A 45 -10.10 -7.04 -0.26
N ASP A 46 -9.16 -7.91 0.06
CA ASP A 46 -9.38 -9.06 0.92
C ASP A 46 -8.35 -8.97 2.05
N TYR A 47 -8.81 -8.60 3.23
CA TYR A 47 -7.96 -8.36 4.39
C TYR A 47 -8.17 -9.42 5.48
N GLY A 48 -8.74 -10.57 5.12
CA GLY A 48 -9.06 -11.63 6.06
C GLY A 48 -10.39 -11.38 6.78
N PHE A 49 -10.44 -10.41 7.67
CA PHE A 49 -11.67 -10.04 8.37
C PHE A 49 -12.59 -9.14 7.56
N PHE A 50 -12.13 -8.64 6.42
CA PHE A 50 -12.89 -7.73 5.56
C PHE A 50 -12.68 -8.11 4.09
N THR A 51 -13.76 -8.07 3.32
CA THR A 51 -13.75 -8.22 1.86
C THR A 51 -14.67 -7.18 1.28
N GLY A 52 -14.20 -6.46 0.26
CA GLY A 52 -14.97 -5.40 -0.39
C GLY A 52 -14.07 -4.48 -1.20
N THR A 53 -14.55 -3.26 -1.44
CA THR A 53 -13.76 -2.24 -2.15
C THR A 53 -12.85 -1.46 -1.20
N ALA A 54 -11.83 -0.81 -1.75
CA ALA A 54 -10.97 0.07 -0.96
C ALA A 54 -11.76 1.22 -0.35
N ALA A 55 -12.74 1.78 -1.07
CA ALA A 55 -13.58 2.84 -0.54
C ALA A 55 -14.35 2.40 0.71
N GLU A 56 -14.77 1.14 0.75
CA GLU A 56 -15.44 0.55 1.91
C GLU A 56 -14.45 0.17 3.02
N PHE A 57 -13.25 -0.27 2.65
CA PHE A 57 -12.24 -0.76 3.57
C PHE A 57 -11.61 0.34 4.42
N VAL A 58 -11.25 1.48 3.81
CA VAL A 58 -10.50 2.52 4.51
C VAL A 58 -11.19 2.98 5.81
N PRO A 59 -12.50 3.29 5.81
CA PRO A 59 -13.17 3.63 7.07
C PRO A 59 -13.09 2.53 8.13
N VAL A 60 -13.17 1.27 7.70
CA VAL A 60 -13.12 0.12 8.61
C VAL A 60 -11.74 -0.02 9.24
N VAL A 61 -10.68 -0.02 8.43
CA VAL A 61 -9.31 -0.18 8.95
C VAL A 61 -8.92 1.00 9.84
N MET A 62 -9.31 2.22 9.49
CA MET A 62 -8.99 3.40 10.28
C MET A 62 -9.70 3.37 11.63
N ALA A 63 -10.92 2.85 11.70
CA ALA A 63 -11.64 2.65 12.96
C ALA A 63 -10.92 1.63 13.85
N VAL A 64 -10.43 0.53 13.27
CA VAL A 64 -9.64 -0.47 13.98
C VAL A 64 -8.36 0.16 14.54
N GLU A 65 -7.65 0.92 13.72
CA GLU A 65 -6.40 1.58 14.15
C GLU A 65 -6.65 2.58 15.29
N ARG A 66 -7.77 3.33 15.25
CA ARG A 66 -8.12 4.27 16.33
C ARG A 66 -8.46 3.58 17.65
N SER A 67 -8.85 2.32 17.61
CA SER A 67 -9.15 1.55 18.80
C SER A 67 -7.90 1.11 19.58
N THR A 68 -6.71 1.27 18.99
CA THR A 68 -5.43 0.87 19.61
C THR A 68 -4.67 2.08 20.13
N GLY A 69 -3.95 1.89 21.24
CA GLY A 69 -3.13 2.95 21.83
C GLY A 69 -1.75 3.08 21.19
N ARG A 70 -1.28 2.05 20.54
CA ARG A 70 0.02 2.03 19.84
C ARG A 70 -0.15 1.38 18.49
N ARG A 71 0.52 1.97 17.50
CA ARG A 71 0.46 1.48 16.12
C ARG A 71 1.86 1.50 15.52
N TRP A 72 2.21 0.40 14.89
CA TRP A 72 3.49 0.28 14.22
C TRP A 72 3.38 -0.78 13.13
N HIS A 73 3.51 -0.35 11.89
CA HIS A 73 3.53 -1.24 10.74
C HIS A 73 4.92 -1.20 10.13
N MET A 74 5.68 -2.26 10.32
CA MET A 74 6.97 -2.44 9.70
C MET A 74 6.84 -3.46 8.58
N LEU A 75 7.09 -3.04 7.36
CA LEU A 75 7.02 -3.90 6.19
C LEU A 75 8.42 -4.27 5.74
N ALA A 76 8.59 -5.55 5.40
CA ALA A 76 9.83 -6.07 4.83
C ALA A 76 10.01 -5.52 3.41
N PRO A 77 11.22 -5.66 2.83
CA PRO A 77 11.41 -5.27 1.44
C PRO A 77 10.34 -5.84 0.52
N LEU A 78 9.85 -4.98 -0.36
CA LEU A 78 8.80 -5.32 -1.31
C LEU A 78 9.39 -6.06 -2.52
N SER A 79 8.79 -7.19 -2.88
CA SER A 79 9.06 -7.88 -4.13
C SER A 79 8.09 -7.36 -5.18
N VAL A 80 8.59 -6.79 -6.26
CA VAL A 80 7.78 -6.15 -7.31
C VAL A 80 8.09 -6.75 -8.66
N LYS A 81 7.05 -7.10 -9.41
CA LYS A 81 7.13 -7.48 -10.81
C LYS A 81 6.30 -6.49 -11.63
N LEU A 82 6.95 -5.78 -12.53
CA LEU A 82 6.25 -4.92 -13.49
C LEU A 82 5.68 -5.82 -14.58
N THR A 83 4.36 -5.81 -14.74
CA THR A 83 3.66 -6.69 -15.68
C THR A 83 3.31 -5.99 -17.00
N SER A 84 3.30 -4.66 -16.99
CA SER A 84 3.12 -3.83 -18.18
C SER A 84 3.58 -2.41 -17.88
N ALA A 85 3.40 -1.49 -18.82
CA ALA A 85 3.71 -0.08 -18.59
C ALA A 85 2.85 0.56 -17.50
N THR A 86 1.70 -0.03 -17.19
CA THR A 86 0.71 0.55 -16.27
C THR A 86 0.27 -0.38 -15.16
N THR A 87 0.82 -1.60 -15.11
CA THR A 87 0.43 -2.58 -14.09
C THR A 87 1.65 -3.25 -13.48
N ALA A 88 1.49 -3.64 -12.22
CA ALA A 88 2.51 -4.37 -11.48
C ALA A 88 1.84 -5.28 -10.46
N GLU A 89 2.57 -6.27 -9.99
CA GLU A 89 2.18 -7.09 -8.85
C GLU A 89 3.34 -7.21 -7.89
N GLY A 90 3.04 -7.46 -6.63
CA GLY A 90 4.09 -7.57 -5.63
C GLY A 90 3.58 -8.15 -4.34
N GLU A 91 4.53 -8.44 -3.46
CA GLU A 91 4.26 -8.93 -2.12
C GLU A 91 5.32 -8.44 -1.15
N CYS A 92 4.95 -8.36 0.11
CA CYS A 92 5.90 -8.10 1.18
C CYS A 92 5.41 -8.78 2.46
N TYR A 93 6.36 -9.07 3.34
CA TYR A 93 6.05 -9.48 4.70
C TYR A 93 6.00 -8.25 5.59
N GLY A 94 5.26 -8.35 6.68
CA GLY A 94 5.19 -7.24 7.61
C GLY A 94 4.90 -7.69 9.03
N VAL A 95 5.18 -6.79 9.96
CA VAL A 95 4.83 -6.92 11.37
C VAL A 95 4.00 -5.71 11.74
N ALA A 96 2.86 -5.95 12.39
CA ALA A 96 1.98 -4.90 12.88
C ALA A 96 1.73 -5.08 14.39
N LEU A 97 1.78 -3.98 15.11
CA LEU A 97 1.46 -3.94 16.54
C LEU A 97 0.22 -3.09 16.79
#